data_5003d69d437e03364ed16851647dd562
#
_entry.id   5003d69d437e03364ed16851647dd562
#
_cell.length_a   1.000
_cell.length_b   1.000
_cell.length_c   1.000
_cell.angle_alpha   90.00
_cell.angle_beta   90.00
_cell.angle_gamma   90.00
#
_symmetry.space_group_name_H-M   'P 1'
#
loop_
_entity.id
_entity.type
_entity.pdbx_description
1 polymer ?
#
loop_
_entity_poly.entity_id
_entity_poly.type
_entity_poly.pdbx_seq_one_letter_code
_entity_poly.pdbx_strand_id
1 'polypeptide(L)'
;MGQEPEELQKQAEETGLPIVLLFTGTSWCGFCVKLEKEILSKKDFKQGMDGVAIGVKFEFGSSDFSKSKEAKTYNITGVPAMVVVDADGKELGRTGYVPGRTPAQYVEFFKKYAPKTAEGK
;
A
#
# COMPACT_ATOMS: atom_id res chain seq x y z
N MET A 1 -4.15 -7.19 -8.34
CA MET A 1 -3.99 -6.20 -9.38
C MET A 1 -5.22 -6.18 -10.18
N GLY A 2 -5.26 -5.57 -11.20
CA GLY A 2 -6.35 -5.70 -12.11
C GLY A 2 -7.40 -4.62 -12.09
N GLN A 3 -7.39 -3.77 -11.09
CA GLN A 3 -8.34 -2.68 -11.10
C GLN A 3 -7.80 -1.51 -11.89
N GLU A 4 -8.68 -0.85 -12.60
CA GLU A 4 -8.29 0.33 -13.35
C GLU A 4 -8.11 1.51 -12.41
N PRO A 5 -7.23 2.44 -12.75
CA PRO A 5 -7.06 3.63 -11.91
C PRO A 5 -8.34 4.41 -11.66
N GLU A 6 -9.19 4.48 -12.66
CA GLU A 6 -10.47 5.19 -12.48
C GLU A 6 -11.36 4.50 -11.47
N GLU A 7 -11.37 3.17 -11.48
CA GLU A 7 -12.17 2.41 -10.52
C GLU A 7 -11.67 2.61 -9.11
N LEU A 8 -10.35 2.63 -8.94
CA LEU A 8 -9.76 2.82 -7.63
C LEU A 8 -10.05 4.20 -7.09
N GLN A 9 -9.92 5.20 -7.95
CA GLN A 9 -10.24 6.57 -7.56
C GLN A 9 -11.70 6.70 -7.16
N LYS A 10 -12.58 6.08 -7.94
CA LYS A 10 -14.00 6.11 -7.65
C LYS A 10 -14.31 5.44 -6.31
N GLN A 11 -13.70 4.28 -6.06
CA GLN A 11 -13.88 3.61 -4.79
C GLN A 11 -13.41 4.47 -3.63
N ALA A 12 -12.26 5.12 -3.79
CA ALA A 12 -11.73 5.98 -2.74
C ALA A 12 -12.66 7.15 -2.47
N GLU A 13 -13.22 7.73 -3.52
CA GLU A 13 -14.15 8.84 -3.37
C GLU A 13 -15.44 8.42 -2.68
N GLU A 14 -15.95 7.25 -3.05
CA GLU A 14 -17.21 6.76 -2.50
C GLU A 14 -17.09 6.32 -1.07
N THR A 15 -15.96 5.72 -0.71
CA THR A 15 -15.79 5.18 0.64
C THR A 15 -15.07 6.14 1.57
N GLY A 16 -14.39 7.14 1.01
CA GLY A 16 -13.58 8.04 1.81
C GLY A 16 -12.26 7.43 2.25
N LEU A 17 -11.93 6.23 1.77
CA LEU A 17 -10.70 5.55 2.19
C LEU A 17 -9.51 5.97 1.35
N PRO A 18 -8.31 6.00 1.95
CA PRO A 18 -7.11 6.23 1.17
C PRO A 18 -6.73 4.98 0.39
N ILE A 19 -5.79 5.13 -0.52
CA ILE A 19 -5.27 4.03 -1.32
C ILE A 19 -3.82 3.78 -0.90
N VAL A 20 -3.47 2.52 -0.67
CA VAL A 20 -2.09 2.13 -0.40
C VAL A 20 -1.52 1.51 -1.65
N LEU A 21 -0.49 2.14 -2.20
CA LEU A 21 0.21 1.65 -3.39
C LEU A 21 1.43 0.87 -2.92
N LEU A 22 1.43 -0.43 -3.16
CA LEU A 22 2.55 -1.28 -2.79
C LEU A 22 3.43 -1.50 -4.01
N PHE A 23 4.68 -1.04 -3.92
CA PHE A 23 5.68 -1.26 -4.95
C PHE A 23 6.60 -2.38 -4.46
N THR A 24 6.65 -3.48 -5.19
CA THR A 24 7.33 -4.67 -4.71
C THR A 24 7.94 -5.46 -5.86
N GLY A 25 8.88 -6.34 -5.52
CA GLY A 25 9.50 -7.22 -6.50
C GLY A 25 9.80 -8.56 -5.85
N THR A 26 8.76 -9.37 -5.64
CA THR A 26 8.90 -10.61 -4.88
C THR A 26 9.74 -11.67 -5.58
N SER A 27 10.03 -11.49 -6.87
CA SER A 27 10.87 -12.46 -7.58
C SER A 27 12.37 -12.23 -7.36
N TRP A 28 12.76 -11.07 -6.81
CA TRP A 28 14.20 -10.76 -6.67
C TRP A 28 14.53 -10.01 -5.39
N CYS A 29 13.58 -9.48 -4.68
CA CYS A 29 13.81 -8.64 -3.50
C CYS A 29 13.51 -9.41 -2.23
N GLY A 30 14.54 -9.70 -1.43
CA GLY A 30 14.38 -10.49 -0.21
C GLY A 30 13.46 -9.83 0.81
N PHE A 31 13.57 -8.51 0.97
CA PHE A 31 12.71 -7.81 1.92
C PHE A 31 11.27 -7.76 1.44
N CYS A 32 11.06 -7.75 0.12
CA CYS A 32 9.71 -7.83 -0.43
C CYS A 32 9.07 -9.18 -0.09
N VAL A 33 9.84 -10.25 -0.20
CA VAL A 33 9.37 -11.59 0.16
C VAL A 33 9.04 -11.64 1.65
N LYS A 34 9.91 -11.07 2.47
CA LYS A 34 9.65 -11.06 3.91
C LYS A 34 8.39 -10.28 4.25
N LEU A 35 8.22 -9.12 3.65
CA LEU A 35 7.02 -8.33 3.88
C LEU A 35 5.77 -9.12 3.50
N GLU A 36 5.81 -9.80 2.36
CA GLU A 36 4.68 -10.59 1.91
C GLU A 36 4.37 -11.71 2.89
N LYS A 37 5.39 -12.47 3.28
CA LYS A 37 5.20 -13.62 4.15
C LYS A 37 4.84 -13.26 5.58
N GLU A 38 5.52 -12.26 6.12
CA GLU A 38 5.39 -11.95 7.54
C GLU A 38 4.22 -11.04 7.84
N ILE A 39 3.80 -10.24 6.88
CA ILE A 39 2.80 -9.20 7.11
C ILE A 39 1.61 -9.34 6.19
N LEU A 40 1.84 -9.17 4.88
CA LEU A 40 0.74 -8.98 3.94
C LEU A 40 -0.14 -10.21 3.79
N SER A 41 0.45 -11.40 3.91
CA SER A 41 -0.31 -12.64 3.77
C SER A 41 -1.01 -13.03 5.08
N LYS A 42 -0.71 -12.35 6.16
CA LYS A 42 -1.29 -12.70 7.45
C LYS A 42 -2.74 -12.28 7.55
N LYS A 43 -3.52 -13.16 8.13
CA LYS A 43 -4.94 -12.91 8.31
C LYS A 43 -5.18 -11.65 9.14
N ASP A 44 -4.37 -11.46 10.20
CA ASP A 44 -4.51 -10.30 11.06
C ASP A 44 -4.34 -9.00 10.28
N PHE A 45 -3.38 -8.98 9.34
CA PHE A 45 -3.18 -7.80 8.54
C PHE A 45 -4.35 -7.56 7.60
N LYS A 46 -4.79 -8.62 6.93
CA LYS A 46 -5.88 -8.50 5.96
C LYS A 46 -7.16 -8.03 6.63
N GLN A 47 -7.47 -8.63 7.77
CA GLN A 47 -8.69 -8.26 8.50
C GLN A 47 -8.57 -6.86 9.08
N GLY A 48 -7.39 -6.51 9.58
CA GLY A 48 -7.18 -5.19 10.16
C GLY A 48 -7.26 -4.07 9.15
N MET A 49 -6.89 -4.35 7.90
CA MET A 49 -6.92 -3.33 6.85
C MET A 49 -8.31 -3.17 6.22
N ASP A 50 -9.20 -4.11 6.48
CA ASP A 50 -10.55 -4.00 5.96
C ASP A 50 -11.21 -2.76 6.50
N GLY A 51 -11.68 -1.88 5.62
CA GLY A 51 -12.27 -0.63 6.01
C GLY A 51 -11.27 0.47 6.35
N VAL A 52 -9.97 0.19 6.23
CA VAL A 52 -8.93 1.17 6.52
C VAL A 52 -8.39 1.81 5.24
N ALA A 53 -8.14 1.00 4.24
CA ALA A 53 -7.57 1.50 2.99
C ALA A 53 -7.83 0.51 1.86
N ILE A 54 -7.70 1.01 0.64
CA ILE A 54 -7.80 0.20 -0.57
C ILE A 54 -6.37 -0.13 -1.01
N GLY A 55 -6.06 -1.41 -1.22
CA GLY A 55 -4.71 -1.81 -1.58
C GLY A 55 -4.54 -2.05 -3.07
N VAL A 56 -3.44 -1.57 -3.62
CA VAL A 56 -3.06 -1.80 -5.01
C VAL A 56 -1.61 -2.26 -5.02
N LYS A 57 -1.34 -3.37 -5.70
CA LYS A 57 0.00 -3.93 -5.76
C LYS A 57 0.60 -3.72 -7.15
N PHE A 58 1.82 -3.19 -7.17
CA PHE A 58 2.62 -3.08 -8.39
C PHE A 58 3.82 -4.01 -8.23
N GLU A 59 3.83 -5.08 -9.00
CA GLU A 59 4.90 -6.07 -8.96
C GLU A 59 5.83 -5.85 -10.14
N PHE A 60 7.14 -5.72 -9.88
CA PHE A 60 8.11 -5.41 -10.92
C PHE A 60 9.24 -6.42 -10.95
N GLY A 61 9.85 -6.58 -12.13
CA GLY A 61 11.14 -7.26 -12.25
C GLY A 61 12.25 -6.32 -11.78
N SER A 62 13.45 -6.88 -11.61
CA SER A 62 14.57 -6.13 -11.03
C SER A 62 14.97 -4.90 -11.83
N SER A 63 14.74 -4.90 -13.13
CA SER A 63 15.14 -3.78 -13.98
C SER A 63 13.96 -2.91 -14.40
N ASP A 64 12.77 -3.21 -13.91
CA ASP A 64 11.56 -2.58 -14.44
C ASP A 64 10.97 -1.50 -13.55
N PHE A 65 11.18 -1.58 -12.23
CA PHE A 65 10.44 -0.65 -11.36
C PHE A 65 10.84 0.81 -11.61
N SER A 66 12.10 1.04 -11.95
CA SER A 66 12.55 2.42 -12.19
C SER A 66 11.97 3.00 -13.48
N LYS A 67 11.44 2.14 -14.34
CA LYS A 67 10.82 2.58 -15.59
C LYS A 67 9.33 2.80 -15.43
N SER A 68 8.77 2.40 -14.31
CA SER A 68 7.34 2.51 -14.07
C SER A 68 6.93 3.97 -13.95
N LYS A 69 5.83 4.33 -14.60
CA LYS A 69 5.27 5.66 -14.48
C LYS A 69 4.91 5.97 -13.05
N GLU A 70 4.31 5.01 -12.36
CA GLU A 70 3.90 5.18 -10.98
C GLU A 70 5.10 5.36 -10.06
N ALA A 71 6.16 4.57 -10.28
CA ALA A 71 7.35 4.69 -9.45
C ALA A 71 8.00 6.05 -9.63
N LYS A 72 7.99 6.58 -10.85
CA LYS A 72 8.54 7.90 -11.12
C LYS A 72 7.70 8.99 -10.47
N THR A 73 6.38 8.85 -10.57
CA THR A 73 5.46 9.84 -10.01
C THR A 73 5.68 10.01 -8.51
N TYR A 74 5.94 8.91 -7.80
CA TYR A 74 6.10 8.96 -6.35
C TYR A 74 7.55 8.87 -5.90
N ASN A 75 8.49 8.98 -6.82
CA ASN A 75 9.92 8.96 -6.51
C ASN A 75 10.32 7.73 -5.73
N ILE A 76 9.91 6.56 -6.24
CA ILE A 76 10.25 5.29 -5.59
C ILE A 76 11.68 4.94 -5.96
N THR A 77 12.56 4.91 -4.96
CA THR A 77 13.97 4.61 -5.15
C THR A 77 14.35 3.21 -4.71
N GLY A 78 13.43 2.52 -4.06
CA GLY A 78 13.68 1.15 -3.63
C GLY A 78 12.39 0.47 -3.27
N VAL A 79 12.45 -0.85 -3.15
CA VAL A 79 11.29 -1.67 -2.79
C VAL A 79 11.66 -2.54 -1.60
N PRO A 80 10.69 -2.96 -0.79
CA PRO A 80 9.28 -2.65 -0.89
C PRO A 80 8.98 -1.24 -0.43
N ALA A 81 7.99 -0.61 -1.05
CA ALA A 81 7.54 0.70 -0.65
C ALA A 81 6.01 0.72 -0.66
N MET A 82 5.44 1.27 0.38
CA MET A 82 3.99 1.42 0.47
C MET A 82 3.67 2.89 0.63
N VAL A 83 3.01 3.45 -0.37
CA VAL A 83 2.68 4.87 -0.42
C VAL A 83 1.19 5.03 -0.20
N VAL A 84 0.81 5.86 0.76
CA VAL A 84 -0.60 6.13 1.04
C VAL A 84 -0.98 7.40 0.30
N VAL A 85 -2.01 7.31 -0.53
CA VAL A 85 -2.48 8.47 -1.30
C VAL A 85 -3.97 8.65 -1.11
N ASP A 86 -4.45 9.87 -1.36
CA ASP A 86 -5.88 10.12 -1.34
C ASP A 86 -6.48 9.82 -2.72
N ALA A 87 -7.77 10.11 -2.88
CA ALA A 87 -8.47 9.80 -4.12
C ALA A 87 -7.91 10.56 -5.31
N ASP A 88 -7.26 11.68 -5.07
CA ASP A 88 -6.66 12.48 -6.14
C ASP A 88 -5.23 12.06 -6.44
N GLY A 89 -4.72 11.08 -5.72
CA GLY A 89 -3.36 10.61 -5.92
C GLY A 89 -2.32 11.38 -5.13
N LYS A 90 -2.73 12.26 -4.25
CA LYS A 90 -1.82 13.03 -3.43
C LYS A 90 -1.26 12.16 -2.32
N GLU A 91 0.05 12.16 -2.17
CA GLU A 91 0.70 11.34 -1.15
C GLU A 91 0.43 11.88 0.24
N LEU A 92 -0.03 11.00 1.12
CA LEU A 92 -0.29 11.32 2.52
C LEU A 92 0.83 10.82 3.43
N GLY A 93 1.49 9.75 3.05
CA GLY A 93 2.60 9.19 3.80
C GLY A 93 3.13 7.96 3.11
N ARG A 94 4.20 7.38 3.67
CA ARG A 94 4.75 6.15 3.11
C ARG A 94 5.53 5.39 4.15
N THR A 95 5.70 4.09 3.90
CA THR A 95 6.54 3.24 4.72
C THR A 95 7.08 2.10 3.86
N GLY A 96 7.90 1.25 4.45
CA GLY A 96 8.42 0.07 3.78
C GLY A 96 8.46 -1.08 4.75
N TYR A 97 9.37 -2.02 4.52
CA TYR A 97 9.55 -3.12 5.46
C TYR A 97 10.36 -2.63 6.65
N VAL A 98 9.78 -2.77 7.83
CA VAL A 98 10.46 -2.40 9.08
C VAL A 98 10.63 -3.69 9.89
N PRO A 99 11.88 -4.14 10.07
CA PRO A 99 12.11 -5.37 10.83
C PRO A 99 11.52 -5.28 12.23
N GLY A 100 10.85 -6.33 12.64
CA GLY A 100 10.24 -6.39 13.97
C GLY A 100 8.87 -5.77 14.09
N ARG A 101 8.41 -5.06 13.07
CA ARG A 101 7.06 -4.49 13.11
C ARG A 101 6.05 -5.60 12.84
N THR A 102 5.04 -5.70 13.68
CA THR A 102 4.01 -6.73 13.56
C THR A 102 2.93 -6.34 12.59
N PRO A 103 2.11 -7.30 12.12
CA PRO A 103 0.96 -6.93 11.29
C PRO A 103 0.06 -5.88 11.94
N ALA A 104 -0.21 -6.01 13.22
CA ALA A 104 -1.05 -5.03 13.92
C ALA A 104 -0.43 -3.63 13.88
N GLN A 105 0.89 -3.55 14.01
CA GLN A 105 1.55 -2.26 13.99
C GLN A 105 1.50 -1.62 12.61
N TYR A 106 1.58 -2.42 11.55
CA TYR A 106 1.38 -1.88 10.21
C TYR A 106 -0.03 -1.36 10.03
N VAL A 107 -1.02 -2.09 10.54
CA VAL A 107 -2.40 -1.63 10.47
C VAL A 107 -2.55 -0.29 11.18
N GLU A 108 -1.95 -0.17 12.37
CA GLU A 108 -2.02 1.09 13.12
C GLU A 108 -1.38 2.24 12.34
N PHE A 109 -0.29 1.96 11.65
CA PHE A 109 0.34 2.98 10.81
C PHE A 109 -0.65 3.50 9.77
N PHE A 110 -1.32 2.60 9.07
CA PHE A 110 -2.24 3.00 8.01
C PHE A 110 -3.51 3.64 8.54
N LYS A 111 -3.93 3.27 9.74
CA LYS A 111 -5.13 3.86 10.33
C LYS A 111 -5.01 5.36 10.53
N LYS A 112 -3.78 5.86 10.64
CA LYS A 112 -3.57 7.30 10.79
C LYS A 112 -4.14 8.09 9.61
N TYR A 113 -4.22 7.46 8.46
CA TYR A 113 -4.65 8.12 7.24
C TYR A 113 -6.09 7.84 6.89
N ALA A 114 -6.73 6.94 7.61
CA ALA A 114 -8.15 6.66 7.38
C ALA A 114 -8.98 7.84 7.85
N PRO A 115 -10.08 8.15 7.13
CA PRO A 115 -10.92 9.27 7.55
C PRO A 115 -11.59 8.95 8.86
N LYS A 116 -11.75 9.96 9.69
CA LYS A 116 -12.37 9.75 11.00
C LYS A 116 -13.81 9.33 10.89
N THR A 117 -14.47 9.75 9.84
CA THR A 117 -15.86 9.34 9.62
C THR A 117 -15.98 7.84 9.44
N ALA A 118 -14.92 7.20 8.93
CA ALA A 118 -14.95 5.75 8.73
C ALA A 118 -14.83 5.00 10.05
N GLU A 119 -14.51 5.69 11.11
CA GLU A 119 -14.36 5.06 12.40
C GLU A 119 -15.61 5.11 13.23
N GLY A 120 -16.69 5.29 12.59
CA GLY A 120 -17.90 5.21 13.29
C GLY A 120 -18.34 6.45 13.89
N LYS A 121 -18.17 7.24 13.31
CA LYS A 121 -18.71 8.28 13.81
C LYS A 121 -19.88 8.07 14.05
#